data_d6e2ecef3575f1c1ba0febe133815782
#
_entry.id   d6e2ecef3575f1c1ba0febe133815782
#
_cell.length_a   1.000
_cell.length_b   1.000
_cell.length_c   1.000
_cell.angle_alpha   90.00
_cell.angle_beta   90.00
_cell.angle_gamma   90.00
#
_symmetry.space_group_name_H-M   'P 1'
#
loop_
_entity.id
_entity.type
_entity.pdbx_description
1 polymer ?
#
loop_
_entity_poly.entity_id
_entity_poly.type
_entity_poly.pdbx_seq_one_letter_code
_entity_poly.pdbx_strand_id
1 'polypeptide(L)'
;MSEQGSERQKGSDIDRRRFVLHSVGLGAGALTLSRLPEARARSNQQAAGTPLVVTSHSNQTGQEAMRQAWEILDGGGTALDAVERGANVIEVDPEDSSVGYGGLPNENGVIQLDASIMDGRTYNAGAVASLENIKTPSSVARLVMERTDHIILVGVGALEFARSFGFQEEDLHTERSRAAWLRWREEHSDRDDWGPPDHLRNVPAPGSDGRGANAGPGGTGTSSARGDEPLDFHYGTTNVLAVDSNRDVSGVTTTSGLSWKINGRIGDSPIIGAGLYVDNDIGAAGATGRGEDVIKSCASFYIVLRMGQGRTPQEACEDACALIVQKYRNVNPNFFPSEKFVAINKDGEYGAASMGNNRGRPRMTVRSAEGLLVHEGSTQYTG
;
A
#
# COMPACT_ATOMS: atom_id res chain seq x y z
N MET A 1 -33.40 -66.20 4.82
CA MET A 1 -33.76 -66.00 3.42
C MET A 1 -34.16 -64.54 3.33
N SER A 2 -33.51 -63.61 2.70
CA SER A 2 -32.62 -63.51 1.55
C SER A 2 -31.64 -62.37 1.77
N GLU A 3 -30.41 -62.60 1.40
CA GLU A 3 -29.33 -61.60 1.29
C GLU A 3 -29.64 -60.57 0.19
N GLN A 4 -29.34 -59.29 0.44
CA GLN A 4 -29.11 -58.31 -0.61
C GLN A 4 -27.78 -57.63 -0.37
N GLY A 5 -26.87 -57.85 -1.30
CA GLY A 5 -25.54 -57.34 -1.30
C GLY A 5 -25.46 -55.83 -1.59
N SER A 6 -24.57 -55.17 -0.89
CA SER A 6 -24.17 -53.79 -1.09
C SER A 6 -23.04 -53.75 -2.09
N GLU A 7 -23.29 -53.23 -3.31
CA GLU A 7 -22.26 -52.84 -4.28
C GLU A 7 -21.57 -51.55 -3.80
N ARG A 8 -20.28 -51.66 -3.50
CA ARG A 8 -19.38 -50.51 -3.30
C ARG A 8 -18.98 -49.95 -4.66
N GLN A 9 -19.40 -48.76 -4.94
CA GLN A 9 -18.93 -47.95 -6.05
C GLN A 9 -17.46 -47.55 -5.81
N LYS A 10 -16.53 -48.03 -6.68
CA LYS A 10 -15.14 -47.65 -6.72
C LYS A 10 -15.06 -46.25 -7.32
N GLY A 11 -14.65 -45.25 -6.52
CA GLY A 11 -14.23 -43.95 -6.99
C GLY A 11 -12.94 -44.05 -7.80
N SER A 12 -12.92 -43.49 -8.98
CA SER A 12 -11.74 -43.40 -9.85
C SER A 12 -10.74 -42.42 -9.29
N ASP A 13 -9.56 -42.90 -8.92
CA ASP A 13 -8.36 -42.07 -8.66
C ASP A 13 -7.95 -41.36 -9.94
N ILE A 14 -8.09 -40.03 -9.96
CA ILE A 14 -7.55 -39.19 -11.01
C ILE A 14 -6.05 -38.98 -10.71
N ASP A 15 -5.21 -39.66 -11.49
CA ASP A 15 -3.77 -39.56 -11.43
C ASP A 15 -3.30 -38.14 -11.83
N ARG A 16 -2.93 -37.32 -10.85
CA ARG A 16 -2.45 -35.96 -11.01
C ARG A 16 -1.15 -35.79 -11.81
N ARG A 17 -0.49 -36.90 -12.14
CA ARG A 17 0.76 -36.89 -12.92
C ARG A 17 0.56 -36.87 -14.43
N ARG A 18 -0.63 -37.09 -14.95
CA ARG A 18 -0.90 -37.12 -16.42
C ARG A 18 -1.35 -35.78 -17.01
N PHE A 19 -1.61 -34.77 -16.21
CA PHE A 19 -2.07 -33.46 -16.72
C PHE A 19 -0.96 -32.54 -17.21
N VAL A 20 0.32 -32.81 -16.93
CA VAL A 20 1.46 -31.91 -17.21
C VAL A 20 2.16 -32.24 -18.55
N LEU A 21 1.78 -33.30 -19.27
CA LEU A 21 2.57 -33.80 -20.43
C LEU A 21 1.95 -33.60 -21.82
N HIS A 22 0.89 -32.76 -21.98
CA HIS A 22 0.24 -32.62 -23.30
C HIS A 22 0.19 -31.18 -23.86
N SER A 23 1.19 -30.35 -23.62
CA SER A 23 1.30 -29.04 -24.28
C SER A 23 2.71 -28.69 -24.76
N VAL A 24 3.40 -29.64 -25.35
CA VAL A 24 4.61 -29.37 -26.14
C VAL A 24 4.45 -30.01 -27.51
N GLY A 25 4.21 -29.17 -28.52
CA GLY A 25 4.26 -29.59 -29.89
C GLY A 25 3.68 -28.61 -30.89
N LEU A 26 4.58 -28.07 -31.73
CA LEU A 26 4.39 -27.47 -33.05
C LEU A 26 4.28 -25.93 -33.14
N GLY A 27 5.35 -25.39 -33.76
CA GLY A 27 5.35 -24.09 -34.40
C GLY A 27 6.72 -23.43 -34.56
N ALA A 28 7.69 -24.09 -35.22
CA ALA A 28 8.90 -23.41 -35.69
C ALA A 28 8.56 -22.53 -36.89
N GLY A 29 8.41 -21.22 -36.65
CA GLY A 29 8.35 -20.19 -37.69
C GLY A 29 9.45 -19.17 -37.43
N ALA A 30 10.53 -19.20 -38.18
CA ALA A 30 11.62 -18.23 -38.12
C ALA A 30 11.13 -16.88 -38.66
N LEU A 31 10.86 -15.91 -37.77
CA LEU A 31 10.75 -14.50 -38.10
C LEU A 31 12.01 -13.79 -37.62
N THR A 32 12.86 -13.42 -38.58
CA THR A 32 13.99 -12.52 -38.36
C THR A 32 13.46 -11.13 -38.00
N LEU A 33 13.38 -10.85 -36.70
CA LEU A 33 13.14 -9.48 -36.19
C LEU A 33 14.48 -8.77 -36.13
N SER A 34 14.64 -7.74 -36.97
CA SER A 34 15.67 -6.72 -36.91
C SER A 34 15.67 -6.08 -35.49
N ARG A 35 16.81 -6.28 -34.80
CA ARG A 35 17.06 -5.67 -33.49
C ARG A 35 17.17 -4.15 -33.66
N LEU A 36 16.14 -3.41 -33.26
CA LEU A 36 16.31 -2.01 -32.84
C LEU A 36 17.07 -2.02 -31.50
N PRO A 37 18.04 -1.12 -31.29
CA PRO A 37 18.70 -1.01 -30.00
C PRO A 37 17.67 -0.46 -29.00
N GLU A 38 17.12 -1.33 -28.16
CA GLU A 38 16.43 -0.91 -26.96
C GLU A 38 17.43 -0.12 -26.12
N ALA A 39 17.15 1.16 -25.94
CA ALA A 39 17.75 1.94 -24.88
C ALA A 39 17.29 1.29 -23.56
N ARG A 40 18.10 0.36 -23.04
CA ARG A 40 17.94 -0.16 -21.69
C ARG A 40 17.91 1.05 -20.76
N ALA A 41 16.74 1.37 -20.21
CA ALA A 41 16.67 2.15 -19.01
C ALA A 41 17.67 1.50 -18.04
N ARG A 42 18.62 2.29 -17.52
CA ARG A 42 19.57 1.80 -16.53
C ARG A 42 18.74 1.22 -15.40
N SER A 43 18.75 -0.11 -15.27
CA SER A 43 18.18 -0.76 -14.10
C SER A 43 18.91 -0.18 -12.88
N ASN A 44 18.15 0.28 -11.88
CA ASN A 44 18.68 0.69 -10.58
C ASN A 44 19.14 -0.58 -9.83
N GLN A 45 20.07 -1.36 -10.43
CA GLN A 45 20.62 -2.56 -9.83
C GLN A 45 21.73 -2.16 -8.87
N GLN A 46 21.46 -2.36 -7.57
CA GLN A 46 22.51 -2.48 -6.58
C GLN A 46 23.23 -3.83 -6.74
N ALA A 47 24.45 -3.93 -6.19
CA ALA A 47 25.16 -5.21 -6.12
C ALA A 47 24.27 -6.22 -5.37
N ALA A 48 24.03 -7.39 -5.98
CA ALA A 48 23.16 -8.41 -5.41
C ALA A 48 23.60 -8.77 -3.98
N GLY A 49 22.68 -8.66 -3.01
CA GLY A 49 22.95 -8.92 -1.60
C GLY A 49 23.29 -7.67 -0.76
N THR A 50 23.17 -6.46 -1.30
CA THR A 50 23.38 -5.23 -0.53
C THR A 50 22.10 -4.87 0.23
N PRO A 51 22.16 -4.60 1.56
CA PRO A 51 21.02 -4.14 2.32
C PRO A 51 20.41 -2.87 1.72
N LEU A 52 19.07 -2.77 1.79
CA LEU A 52 18.30 -1.68 1.21
C LEU A 52 17.08 -1.40 2.10
N VAL A 53 16.77 -0.13 2.30
CA VAL A 53 15.48 0.29 2.88
C VAL A 53 14.90 1.43 2.08
N VAL A 54 13.58 1.39 1.90
CA VAL A 54 12.84 2.40 1.15
C VAL A 54 11.58 2.83 1.89
N THR A 55 11.15 4.08 1.64
CA THR A 55 9.83 4.56 2.09
C THR A 55 9.12 5.31 0.98
N SER A 56 7.79 5.22 0.98
CA SER A 56 6.93 6.02 0.10
C SER A 56 6.95 7.53 0.44
N HIS A 57 7.50 7.93 1.59
CA HIS A 57 7.72 9.32 1.97
C HIS A 57 9.01 9.88 1.38
N SER A 58 8.93 11.04 0.72
CA SER A 58 10.09 11.70 0.09
C SER A 58 10.46 13.03 0.74
N ASN A 59 9.73 13.44 1.79
CA ASN A 59 9.97 14.63 2.58
C ASN A 59 11.16 14.46 3.55
N GLN A 60 11.43 15.46 4.36
CA GLN A 60 12.51 15.43 5.33
C GLN A 60 12.35 14.31 6.37
N THR A 61 11.13 14.08 6.84
CA THR A 61 10.81 13.01 7.79
C THR A 61 11.06 11.63 7.19
N GLY A 62 10.65 11.40 5.93
CA GLY A 62 10.96 10.16 5.21
C GLY A 62 12.46 9.94 5.02
N GLN A 63 13.23 10.99 4.77
CA GLN A 63 14.69 10.90 4.70
C GLN A 63 15.32 10.56 6.06
N GLU A 64 14.80 11.15 7.14
CA GLU A 64 15.25 10.83 8.51
C GLU A 64 14.89 9.39 8.89
N ALA A 65 13.67 8.97 8.59
CA ALA A 65 13.23 7.59 8.78
C ALA A 65 14.17 6.58 8.10
N MET A 66 14.58 6.88 6.88
CA MET A 66 15.51 6.00 6.15
C MET A 66 16.92 6.02 6.71
N ARG A 67 17.38 7.14 7.29
CA ARG A 67 18.68 7.16 7.99
C ARG A 67 18.65 6.28 9.23
N GLN A 68 17.61 6.39 10.05
CA GLN A 68 17.49 5.59 11.28
C GLN A 68 17.23 4.10 11.00
N ALA A 69 16.46 3.76 9.99
CA ALA A 69 16.29 2.37 9.55
C ALA A 69 17.60 1.79 9.01
N TRP A 70 18.40 2.60 8.31
CA TRP A 70 19.69 2.19 7.80
C TRP A 70 20.71 1.90 8.92
N GLU A 71 20.70 2.65 10.01
CA GLU A 71 21.57 2.37 11.17
C GLU A 71 21.36 0.96 11.72
N ILE A 72 20.12 0.45 11.68
CA ILE A 72 19.81 -0.95 12.06
C ILE A 72 20.45 -1.91 11.06
N LEU A 73 20.26 -1.72 9.75
CA LEU A 73 20.80 -2.63 8.72
C LEU A 73 22.33 -2.60 8.67
N ASP A 74 22.94 -1.43 8.76
CA ASP A 74 24.39 -1.23 8.76
C ASP A 74 25.06 -1.85 10.00
N GLY A 75 24.33 -1.85 11.11
CA GLY A 75 24.72 -2.55 12.35
C GLY A 75 24.52 -4.07 12.32
N GLY A 76 24.04 -4.64 11.21
CA GLY A 76 23.75 -6.08 11.07
C GLY A 76 22.43 -6.52 11.68
N GLY A 77 21.52 -5.59 11.97
CA GLY A 77 20.15 -5.88 12.43
C GLY A 77 19.25 -6.39 11.28
N THR A 78 18.04 -6.81 11.65
CA THR A 78 17.11 -7.45 10.72
C THR A 78 16.33 -6.43 9.89
N ALA A 79 15.83 -6.85 8.70
CA ALA A 79 14.90 -6.08 7.91
C ALA A 79 13.64 -5.71 8.72
N LEU A 80 13.14 -6.61 9.57
CA LEU A 80 11.98 -6.38 10.43
C LEU A 80 12.20 -5.22 11.41
N ASP A 81 13.35 -5.18 12.09
CA ASP A 81 13.68 -4.09 13.03
C ASP A 81 13.86 -2.76 12.30
N ALA A 82 14.44 -2.79 11.10
CA ALA A 82 14.65 -1.61 10.28
C ALA A 82 13.34 -1.00 9.80
N VAL A 83 12.39 -1.80 9.33
CA VAL A 83 11.10 -1.28 8.84
C VAL A 83 10.25 -0.72 9.97
N GLU A 84 10.23 -1.35 11.14
CA GLU A 84 9.55 -0.79 12.31
C GLU A 84 10.19 0.53 12.74
N ARG A 85 11.53 0.58 12.83
CA ARG A 85 12.23 1.82 13.21
C ARG A 85 11.92 2.96 12.25
N GLY A 86 11.94 2.70 10.95
CA GLY A 86 11.61 3.70 9.92
C GLY A 86 10.17 4.17 10.03
N ALA A 87 9.23 3.26 10.24
CA ALA A 87 7.82 3.61 10.42
C ALA A 87 7.59 4.46 11.67
N ASN A 88 8.19 4.09 12.81
CA ASN A 88 8.04 4.82 14.05
C ASN A 88 8.56 6.27 13.98
N VAL A 89 9.60 6.55 13.21
CA VAL A 89 10.09 7.93 13.00
C VAL A 89 8.98 8.80 12.39
N ILE A 90 8.22 8.26 11.44
CA ILE A 90 7.15 9.00 10.77
C ILE A 90 5.90 9.06 11.66
N GLU A 91 5.56 7.96 12.34
CA GLU A 91 4.40 7.87 13.22
C GLU A 91 4.43 8.85 14.41
N VAL A 92 5.62 9.26 14.86
CA VAL A 92 5.76 10.19 15.98
C VAL A 92 6.02 11.63 15.56
N ASP A 93 6.10 11.91 14.26
CA ASP A 93 6.33 13.28 13.75
C ASP A 93 5.03 14.10 13.82
N PRO A 94 4.98 15.14 14.66
CA PRO A 94 3.77 15.98 14.80
C PRO A 94 3.45 16.80 13.54
N GLU A 95 4.41 16.95 12.63
CA GLU A 95 4.24 17.70 11.38
C GLU A 95 3.67 16.83 10.25
N ASP A 96 3.70 15.50 10.41
CA ASP A 96 3.08 14.58 9.46
C ASP A 96 1.60 14.38 9.81
N SER A 97 0.70 14.88 8.96
CA SER A 97 -0.75 14.75 9.16
C SER A 97 -1.34 13.46 8.57
N SER A 98 -0.50 12.58 8.05
CA SER A 98 -0.92 11.40 7.30
C SER A 98 -0.89 10.09 8.10
N VAL A 99 -0.10 10.06 9.18
CA VAL A 99 0.08 8.87 10.03
C VAL A 99 0.24 9.28 11.49
N GLY A 100 0.00 8.36 12.41
CA GLY A 100 0.39 8.45 13.81
C GLY A 100 -0.06 9.72 14.55
N TYR A 101 0.90 10.30 15.28
CA TYR A 101 0.72 11.54 16.04
C TYR A 101 0.57 12.73 15.11
N GLY A 102 -0.53 13.48 15.25
CA GLY A 102 -0.86 14.59 14.35
C GLY A 102 -1.66 14.19 13.11
N GLY A 103 -1.99 12.91 12.96
CA GLY A 103 -2.83 12.41 11.87
C GLY A 103 -4.20 13.10 11.84
N LEU A 104 -4.81 13.19 10.64
CA LEU A 104 -6.13 13.76 10.50
C LEU A 104 -7.21 12.81 11.03
N PRO A 105 -8.19 13.32 11.80
CA PRO A 105 -9.20 12.49 12.46
C PRO A 105 -10.33 12.05 11.52
N ASN A 106 -11.17 11.17 12.04
CA ASN A 106 -12.46 10.83 11.45
C ASN A 106 -13.49 11.98 11.58
N GLU A 107 -14.70 11.78 11.10
CA GLU A 107 -15.82 12.75 11.18
C GLU A 107 -16.13 13.25 12.61
N ASN A 108 -15.91 12.40 13.60
CA ASN A 108 -16.18 12.71 15.01
C ASN A 108 -14.99 13.39 15.72
N GLY A 109 -13.91 13.67 15.01
CA GLY A 109 -12.71 14.26 15.59
C GLY A 109 -11.83 13.26 16.33
N VAL A 110 -11.91 11.97 16.04
CA VAL A 110 -11.10 10.92 16.66
C VAL A 110 -10.04 10.44 15.67
N ILE A 111 -8.77 10.41 16.08
CA ILE A 111 -7.69 9.86 15.28
C ILE A 111 -7.69 8.35 15.43
N GLN A 112 -7.98 7.64 14.34
CA GLN A 112 -8.01 6.19 14.25
C GLN A 112 -6.92 5.73 13.29
N LEU A 113 -6.00 4.93 13.79
CA LEU A 113 -4.79 4.49 13.11
C LEU A 113 -4.90 3.05 12.64
N ASP A 114 -4.37 2.79 11.46
CA ASP A 114 -4.27 1.47 10.86
C ASP A 114 -2.79 1.16 10.56
N ALA A 115 -2.34 -0.06 10.83
CA ALA A 115 -1.00 -0.50 10.45
C ALA A 115 -0.96 -2.00 10.21
N SER A 116 -0.04 -2.42 9.34
CA SER A 116 0.37 -3.81 9.19
C SER A 116 1.88 -3.92 9.09
N ILE A 117 2.41 -5.05 9.55
CA ILE A 117 3.81 -5.45 9.43
C ILE A 117 3.87 -6.90 8.98
N MET A 118 4.84 -7.23 8.13
CA MET A 118 5.04 -8.60 7.66
C MET A 118 6.53 -8.93 7.60
N ASP A 119 6.91 -10.07 8.18
CA ASP A 119 8.25 -10.64 8.17
C ASP A 119 8.30 -11.77 7.15
N GLY A 120 9.04 -11.56 6.06
CA GLY A 120 9.17 -12.57 5.01
C GLY A 120 9.89 -13.83 5.47
N ARG A 121 10.87 -13.69 6.35
CA ARG A 121 11.65 -14.82 6.87
C ARG A 121 10.79 -15.86 7.61
N THR A 122 9.80 -15.42 8.36
CA THR A 122 8.89 -16.29 9.11
C THR A 122 7.55 -16.50 8.41
N TYR A 123 7.28 -15.70 7.38
CA TYR A 123 5.99 -15.57 6.70
C TYR A 123 4.85 -15.18 7.66
N ASN A 124 5.18 -14.57 8.78
CA ASN A 124 4.21 -14.05 9.74
C ASN A 124 3.86 -12.61 9.44
N ALA A 125 2.65 -12.24 9.83
CA ALA A 125 2.13 -10.88 9.71
C ALA A 125 1.31 -10.50 10.94
N GLY A 126 1.24 -9.19 11.20
CA GLY A 126 0.39 -8.63 12.23
C GLY A 126 -0.18 -7.29 11.78
N ALA A 127 -1.35 -6.96 12.28
CA ALA A 127 -2.01 -5.71 11.94
C ALA A 127 -2.89 -5.20 13.08
N VAL A 128 -3.07 -3.88 13.10
CA VAL A 128 -4.08 -3.21 13.91
C VAL A 128 -4.89 -2.27 13.01
N ALA A 129 -6.17 -2.14 13.33
CA ALA A 129 -7.06 -1.27 12.56
C ALA A 129 -7.96 -0.48 13.51
N SER A 130 -8.27 0.77 13.13
CA SER A 130 -9.07 1.68 13.96
C SER A 130 -8.55 1.76 15.40
N LEU A 131 -7.23 1.72 15.58
CA LEU A 131 -6.55 1.84 16.87
C LEU A 131 -6.54 3.32 17.28
N GLU A 132 -6.97 3.61 18.49
CA GLU A 132 -7.03 4.95 19.07
C GLU A 132 -5.95 5.13 20.15
N ASN A 133 -5.50 6.36 20.35
CA ASN A 133 -4.66 6.79 21.47
C ASN A 133 -3.27 6.15 21.59
N ILE A 134 -2.82 5.40 20.62
CA ILE A 134 -1.46 4.81 20.57
C ILE A 134 -0.75 5.35 19.32
N LYS A 135 0.30 6.14 19.50
CA LYS A 135 0.98 6.86 18.41
C LYS A 135 1.84 5.97 17.48
N THR A 136 2.19 4.74 17.91
CA THR A 136 3.01 3.79 17.13
C THR A 136 2.23 2.51 16.80
N PRO A 137 1.23 2.57 15.92
CA PRO A 137 0.40 1.42 15.59
C PRO A 137 1.20 0.29 14.93
N SER A 138 2.30 0.58 14.23
CA SER A 138 3.17 -0.45 13.65
C SER A 138 3.84 -1.33 14.70
N SER A 139 4.23 -0.76 15.85
CA SER A 139 4.79 -1.53 16.96
C SER A 139 3.75 -2.43 17.64
N VAL A 140 2.49 -1.98 17.72
CA VAL A 140 1.39 -2.84 18.20
C VAL A 140 1.11 -3.96 17.21
N ALA A 141 1.10 -3.66 15.89
CA ALA A 141 0.96 -4.67 14.84
C ALA A 141 2.07 -5.73 14.92
N ARG A 142 3.31 -5.32 15.20
CA ARG A 142 4.43 -6.24 15.43
C ARG A 142 4.18 -7.17 16.62
N LEU A 143 3.66 -6.67 17.72
CA LEU A 143 3.33 -7.52 18.87
C LEU A 143 2.19 -8.50 18.56
N VAL A 144 1.20 -8.11 17.77
CA VAL A 144 0.17 -9.06 17.29
C VAL A 144 0.84 -10.20 16.54
N MET A 145 1.75 -9.91 15.62
CA MET A 145 2.50 -10.91 14.85
C MET A 145 3.38 -11.83 15.72
N GLU A 146 4.07 -11.27 16.73
CA GLU A 146 5.07 -12.01 17.51
C GLU A 146 4.49 -12.74 18.74
N ARG A 147 3.32 -12.31 19.24
CA ARG A 147 2.77 -12.75 20.53
C ARG A 147 1.45 -13.50 20.41
N THR A 148 0.89 -13.58 19.22
CA THR A 148 -0.38 -14.28 18.96
C THR A 148 -0.30 -15.06 17.65
N ASP A 149 -1.25 -15.92 17.40
CA ASP A 149 -1.50 -16.55 16.10
C ASP A 149 -2.63 -15.84 15.32
N HIS A 150 -3.05 -14.65 15.80
CA HIS A 150 -3.98 -13.77 15.09
C HIS A 150 -3.21 -12.84 14.15
N ILE A 151 -3.87 -12.43 13.07
CA ILE A 151 -3.29 -11.48 12.12
C ILE A 151 -3.74 -10.05 12.41
N ILE A 152 -5.02 -9.82 12.75
CA ILE A 152 -5.57 -8.46 12.86
C ILE A 152 -6.35 -8.31 14.17
N LEU A 153 -6.05 -7.27 14.94
CA LEU A 153 -6.86 -6.77 16.05
C LEU A 153 -7.42 -5.40 15.70
N VAL A 154 -8.65 -5.08 16.16
CA VAL A 154 -9.32 -3.83 15.75
C VAL A 154 -9.90 -3.06 16.95
N GLY A 155 -9.93 -1.72 16.83
CA GLY A 155 -10.62 -0.81 17.75
C GLY A 155 -10.25 -1.02 19.21
N VAL A 156 -11.26 -1.10 20.08
CA VAL A 156 -11.06 -1.28 21.52
C VAL A 156 -10.25 -2.52 21.87
N GLY A 157 -10.45 -3.63 21.17
CA GLY A 157 -9.66 -4.85 21.40
C GLY A 157 -8.18 -4.66 21.10
N ALA A 158 -7.83 -3.92 20.05
CA ALA A 158 -6.44 -3.57 19.73
C ALA A 158 -5.84 -2.65 20.80
N LEU A 159 -6.61 -1.68 21.33
CA LEU A 159 -6.17 -0.79 22.39
C LEU A 159 -5.93 -1.55 23.70
N GLU A 160 -6.85 -2.43 24.10
CA GLU A 160 -6.68 -3.26 25.30
C GLU A 160 -5.46 -4.17 25.20
N PHE A 161 -5.23 -4.75 24.03
CA PHE A 161 -4.04 -5.54 23.75
C PHE A 161 -2.77 -4.67 23.87
N ALA A 162 -2.71 -3.50 23.25
CA ALA A 162 -1.57 -2.59 23.35
C ALA A 162 -1.28 -2.21 24.83
N ARG A 163 -2.31 -1.87 25.59
CA ARG A 163 -2.18 -1.54 27.02
C ARG A 163 -1.62 -2.71 27.85
N SER A 164 -2.01 -3.93 27.54
CA SER A 164 -1.50 -5.11 28.24
C SER A 164 -0.01 -5.32 28.05
N PHE A 165 0.58 -4.77 26.99
CA PHE A 165 2.01 -4.76 26.69
C PHE A 165 2.71 -3.45 27.12
N GLY A 166 2.02 -2.56 27.84
CA GLY A 166 2.61 -1.37 28.45
C GLY A 166 2.60 -0.11 27.59
N PHE A 167 1.93 -0.11 26.43
CA PHE A 167 1.72 1.11 25.66
C PHE A 167 0.86 2.09 26.46
N GLN A 168 1.26 3.36 26.41
CA GLN A 168 0.55 4.44 27.10
C GLN A 168 -0.40 5.12 26.12
N GLU A 169 -1.62 5.40 26.61
CA GLU A 169 -2.59 6.20 25.86
C GLU A 169 -2.19 7.67 25.88
N GLU A 170 -2.24 8.30 24.71
CA GLU A 170 -1.93 9.72 24.50
C GLU A 170 -3.03 10.36 23.63
N ASP A 171 -3.28 11.66 23.80
CA ASP A 171 -4.05 12.43 22.80
C ASP A 171 -3.18 12.59 21.56
N LEU A 172 -3.61 12.03 20.46
CA LEU A 172 -2.87 12.05 19.19
C LEU A 172 -3.07 13.35 18.39
N HIS A 173 -3.95 14.24 18.85
CA HIS A 173 -4.15 15.53 18.20
C HIS A 173 -2.97 16.48 18.41
N THR A 174 -2.53 17.07 17.30
CA THR A 174 -1.81 18.34 17.34
C THR A 174 -2.83 19.50 17.26
N GLU A 175 -2.38 20.70 17.60
CA GLU A 175 -3.19 21.91 17.41
C GLU A 175 -3.62 22.06 15.94
N ARG A 176 -2.71 21.72 15.01
CA ARG A 176 -2.94 21.76 13.57
C ARG A 176 -4.02 20.77 13.12
N SER A 177 -3.96 19.51 13.55
CA SER A 177 -4.95 18.50 13.16
C SER A 177 -6.34 18.80 13.74
N ARG A 178 -6.39 19.32 14.96
CA ARG A 178 -7.63 19.78 15.61
C ARG A 178 -8.25 20.99 14.89
N ALA A 179 -7.44 21.99 14.54
CA ALA A 179 -7.90 23.16 13.79
C ALA A 179 -8.42 22.78 12.40
N ALA A 180 -7.76 21.81 11.74
CA ALA A 180 -8.19 21.31 10.45
C ALA A 180 -9.58 20.65 10.52
N TRP A 181 -9.82 19.81 11.54
CA TRP A 181 -11.11 19.17 11.75
C TRP A 181 -12.24 20.18 12.06
N LEU A 182 -11.97 21.18 12.91
CA LEU A 182 -12.94 22.22 13.22
C LEU A 182 -13.32 23.02 11.97
N ARG A 183 -12.36 23.37 11.13
CA ARG A 183 -12.59 24.08 9.87
C ARG A 183 -13.47 23.25 8.92
N TRP A 184 -13.15 21.97 8.73
CA TRP A 184 -13.95 21.06 7.90
C TRP A 184 -15.42 21.00 8.40
N ARG A 185 -15.63 20.90 9.70
CA ARG A 185 -17.00 20.91 10.29
C ARG A 185 -17.74 22.21 10.07
N GLU A 186 -17.07 23.36 10.18
CA GLU A 186 -17.66 24.68 9.99
C GLU A 186 -18.04 24.94 8.53
N GLU A 187 -17.23 24.46 7.59
CA GLU A 187 -17.45 24.64 6.16
C GLU A 187 -18.53 23.72 5.60
N HIS A 188 -18.98 22.72 6.35
CA HIS A 188 -19.88 21.66 5.86
C HIS A 188 -19.46 21.12 4.50
N SER A 189 -18.16 20.92 4.33
CA SER A 189 -17.57 20.50 3.07
C SER A 189 -18.04 19.08 2.71
N ASP A 190 -18.35 18.86 1.43
CA ASP A 190 -18.62 17.55 0.86
C ASP A 190 -17.34 16.79 0.45
N ARG A 191 -16.15 17.27 0.85
CA ARG A 191 -14.85 16.63 0.65
C ARG A 191 -14.53 15.66 1.78
N ASP A 192 -15.31 14.59 1.86
CA ASP A 192 -15.26 13.66 2.99
C ASP A 192 -15.37 12.19 2.58
N ASP A 193 -15.39 11.90 1.28
CA ASP A 193 -15.63 10.57 0.73
C ASP A 193 -16.96 9.91 1.16
N TRP A 194 -17.92 10.72 1.60
CA TRP A 194 -19.27 10.27 1.84
C TRP A 194 -20.08 10.22 0.55
N GLY A 195 -21.03 9.33 0.49
CA GLY A 195 -21.89 9.15 -0.67
C GLY A 195 -21.40 8.08 -1.65
N PRO A 196 -21.99 8.01 -2.84
CA PRO A 196 -21.65 7.00 -3.83
C PRO A 196 -20.20 7.14 -4.31
N PRO A 197 -19.49 6.01 -4.56
CA PRO A 197 -18.14 6.03 -5.11
C PRO A 197 -18.05 6.87 -6.40
N ASP A 198 -16.97 7.63 -6.56
CA ASP A 198 -16.80 8.58 -7.67
C ASP A 198 -16.93 7.93 -9.05
N HIS A 199 -16.45 6.70 -9.22
CA HIS A 199 -16.57 5.96 -10.46
C HIS A 199 -18.02 5.59 -10.83
N LEU A 200 -18.97 5.67 -9.87
CA LEU A 200 -20.40 5.48 -10.10
C LEU A 200 -21.16 6.79 -10.19
N ARG A 201 -20.55 7.93 -9.88
CA ARG A 201 -21.16 9.24 -10.06
C ARG A 201 -21.22 9.55 -11.56
N ASN A 202 -22.37 10.00 -12.02
CA ASN A 202 -22.59 10.37 -13.44
C ASN A 202 -22.30 9.26 -14.46
N VAL A 203 -22.46 7.99 -14.08
CA VAL A 203 -22.43 6.88 -15.05
C VAL A 203 -23.63 7.04 -16.00
N PRO A 204 -23.44 7.12 -17.33
CA PRO A 204 -24.54 7.21 -18.28
C PRO A 204 -25.46 5.99 -18.12
N ALA A 205 -26.76 6.22 -18.14
CA ALA A 205 -27.72 5.12 -18.11
C ALA A 205 -27.49 4.17 -19.30
N PRO A 206 -27.66 2.84 -19.15
CA PRO A 206 -27.50 1.90 -20.23
C PRO A 206 -28.37 2.32 -21.44
N GLY A 207 -27.74 2.55 -22.59
CA GLY A 207 -28.43 3.00 -23.82
C GLY A 207 -28.58 4.51 -24.00
N SER A 208 -28.06 5.34 -23.09
CA SER A 208 -27.98 6.79 -23.33
C SER A 208 -26.78 7.11 -24.23
N ASP A 209 -27.00 7.91 -25.26
CA ASP A 209 -25.98 8.34 -26.23
C ASP A 209 -25.01 9.42 -25.71
N GLY A 210 -24.86 9.51 -24.39
CA GLY A 210 -23.82 10.34 -23.71
C GLY A 210 -24.01 11.87 -23.91
N ARG A 211 -25.07 12.33 -24.54
CA ARG A 211 -25.31 13.74 -24.82
C ARG A 211 -26.17 14.42 -23.76
N GLY A 212 -25.78 14.34 -22.51
CA GLY A 212 -26.63 14.97 -21.49
C GLY A 212 -26.09 15.02 -20.04
N ALA A 213 -24.96 14.45 -19.78
CA ALA A 213 -24.34 14.64 -18.49
C ALA A 213 -23.51 15.94 -18.50
N ASN A 214 -24.08 17.02 -18.00
CA ASN A 214 -23.29 18.15 -17.56
C ASN A 214 -22.35 17.60 -16.47
N ALA A 215 -21.09 17.39 -16.84
CA ALA A 215 -20.01 17.25 -15.90
C ALA A 215 -20.00 18.56 -15.10
N GLY A 216 -20.51 18.53 -13.90
CA GLY A 216 -20.26 19.57 -12.93
C GLY A 216 -18.75 19.77 -12.86
N PRO A 217 -18.22 20.98 -12.85
CA PRO A 217 -16.79 21.23 -12.84
C PRO A 217 -16.23 20.49 -11.64
N GLY A 218 -15.31 19.56 -11.90
CA GLY A 218 -14.43 19.06 -10.87
C GLY A 218 -13.85 20.28 -10.17
N GLY A 219 -14.17 20.45 -8.88
CA GLY A 219 -13.85 21.65 -8.16
C GLY A 219 -12.35 21.88 -8.13
N THR A 220 -11.86 22.70 -9.05
CA THR A 220 -10.62 23.45 -8.87
C THR A 220 -10.93 24.44 -7.77
N GLY A 221 -10.59 24.07 -6.53
CA GLY A 221 -10.68 24.96 -5.38
C GLY A 221 -9.81 26.18 -5.62
N THR A 222 -10.44 27.30 -6.00
CA THR A 222 -9.81 28.61 -5.96
C THR A 222 -9.57 28.95 -4.49
N SER A 223 -8.30 29.01 -4.10
CA SER A 223 -7.84 29.47 -2.82
C SER A 223 -8.35 30.89 -2.55
N SER A 224 -9.10 31.08 -1.48
CA SER A 224 -9.29 32.39 -0.89
C SER A 224 -8.03 32.71 -0.07
N ALA A 225 -7.40 33.83 -0.44
CA ALA A 225 -6.19 34.35 0.19
C ALA A 225 -6.45 34.73 1.66
N ARG A 226 -6.03 33.87 2.55
CA ARG A 226 -5.56 34.19 3.91
C ARG A 226 -4.47 33.20 4.23
N GLY A 227 -3.32 33.71 4.66
CA GLY A 227 -1.99 33.12 4.79
C GLY A 227 -1.78 31.82 5.58
N ASP A 228 -2.70 30.87 5.48
CA ASP A 228 -2.53 29.49 5.89
C ASP A 228 -2.64 28.63 4.63
N GLU A 229 -1.61 27.83 4.34
CA GLU A 229 -1.69 26.87 3.27
C GLU A 229 -2.95 26.00 3.45
N PRO A 230 -3.77 25.82 2.40
CA PRO A 230 -4.90 24.93 2.47
C PRO A 230 -4.37 23.56 2.89
N LEU A 231 -4.93 22.97 3.97
CA LEU A 231 -4.73 21.57 4.25
C LEU A 231 -5.40 20.82 3.07
N ASP A 232 -4.59 20.51 2.08
CA ASP A 232 -5.02 19.67 0.98
C ASP A 232 -5.51 18.34 1.58
N PHE A 233 -6.64 17.89 1.09
CA PHE A 233 -7.19 16.57 1.35
C PHE A 233 -6.09 15.52 1.10
N HIS A 234 -5.55 14.94 2.15
CA HIS A 234 -4.42 14.02 2.06
C HIS A 234 -4.89 12.59 2.27
N TYR A 235 -4.70 11.78 1.23
CA TYR A 235 -4.50 10.34 1.43
C TYR A 235 -3.07 10.17 1.94
N GLY A 236 -2.91 10.02 3.23
CA GLY A 236 -1.60 9.86 3.83
C GLY A 236 -1.39 8.40 4.25
N THR A 237 -0.36 7.77 3.74
CA THR A 237 0.05 6.42 4.12
C THR A 237 1.55 6.32 3.93
N THR A 238 2.21 5.68 4.88
CA THR A 238 3.63 5.36 4.78
C THR A 238 3.81 3.88 4.57
N ASN A 239 4.66 3.53 3.61
CA ASN A 239 5.22 2.21 3.45
C ASN A 239 6.71 2.26 3.79
N VAL A 240 7.23 1.31 4.54
CA VAL A 240 8.65 1.07 4.73
C VAL A 240 8.94 -0.38 4.37
N LEU A 241 9.84 -0.60 3.41
CA LEU A 241 10.21 -1.92 2.94
C LEU A 241 11.73 -2.07 3.03
N ALA A 242 12.22 -3.23 3.47
CA ALA A 242 13.65 -3.46 3.62
C ALA A 242 14.08 -4.87 3.19
N VAL A 243 15.33 -4.95 2.75
CA VAL A 243 16.12 -6.19 2.58
C VAL A 243 17.35 -6.06 3.46
N ASP A 244 17.65 -7.03 4.30
CA ASP A 244 18.84 -7.05 5.13
C ASP A 244 20.03 -7.81 4.49
N SER A 245 21.14 -7.90 5.23
CA SER A 245 22.35 -8.58 4.77
C SER A 245 22.20 -10.10 4.59
N ASN A 246 21.17 -10.70 5.21
CA ASN A 246 20.82 -12.11 5.02
C ASN A 246 19.89 -12.30 3.82
N ARG A 247 19.49 -11.20 3.15
CA ARG A 247 18.50 -11.16 2.08
C ARG A 247 17.08 -11.51 2.59
N ASP A 248 16.83 -11.32 3.87
CA ASP A 248 15.48 -11.39 4.41
C ASP A 248 14.74 -10.08 4.14
N VAL A 249 13.46 -10.20 3.79
CA VAL A 249 12.62 -9.09 3.37
C VAL A 249 11.54 -8.85 4.40
N SER A 250 11.33 -7.59 4.78
CA SER A 250 10.20 -7.21 5.66
C SER A 250 9.58 -5.90 5.20
N GLY A 251 8.35 -5.64 5.65
CA GLY A 251 7.62 -4.43 5.32
C GLY A 251 6.65 -3.98 6.40
N VAL A 252 6.38 -2.67 6.41
CA VAL A 252 5.36 -1.99 7.22
C VAL A 252 4.54 -1.08 6.32
N THR A 253 3.24 -1.03 6.59
CA THR A 253 2.36 0.03 6.07
C THR A 253 1.58 0.62 7.25
N THR A 254 1.54 1.95 7.37
CA THR A 254 0.90 2.66 8.48
C THR A 254 0.22 3.95 8.00
N THR A 255 -0.91 4.31 8.62
CA THR A 255 -1.77 5.43 8.20
C THR A 255 -2.72 5.90 9.30
N SER A 256 -3.17 7.18 9.21
CA SER A 256 -4.38 7.65 9.88
C SER A 256 -5.64 7.48 9.02
N GLY A 257 -5.51 6.94 7.81
CA GLY A 257 -6.62 6.71 6.87
C GLY A 257 -7.03 7.96 6.11
N LEU A 258 -8.27 7.96 5.61
CA LEU A 258 -8.86 9.12 4.96
C LEU A 258 -9.24 10.18 5.99
N SER A 259 -9.00 11.45 5.68
CA SER A 259 -9.49 12.57 6.48
C SER A 259 -11.01 12.54 6.53
N TRP A 260 -11.58 12.77 7.72
CA TRP A 260 -13.02 12.87 7.93
C TRP A 260 -13.80 11.59 7.64
N LYS A 261 -13.11 10.46 7.56
CA LYS A 261 -13.72 9.15 7.31
C LYS A 261 -14.84 8.84 8.29
N ILE A 262 -15.79 8.02 7.89
CA ILE A 262 -16.80 7.46 8.80
C ILE A 262 -16.10 6.73 9.93
N ASN A 263 -16.58 6.91 11.15
CA ASN A 263 -16.02 6.21 12.31
C ASN A 263 -16.00 4.70 12.11
N GLY A 264 -14.81 4.10 12.30
CA GLY A 264 -14.58 2.67 12.09
C GLY A 264 -14.26 2.28 10.63
N ARG A 265 -14.20 3.22 9.68
CA ARG A 265 -13.68 2.92 8.34
C ARG A 265 -12.20 2.61 8.42
N ILE A 266 -11.81 1.49 7.87
CA ILE A 266 -10.42 1.11 7.63
C ILE A 266 -10.11 1.17 6.13
N GLY A 267 -8.83 1.45 5.79
CA GLY A 267 -8.31 1.36 4.43
C GLY A 267 -7.64 0.03 4.15
N ASP A 268 -6.75 0.05 3.18
CA ASP A 268 -5.94 -1.08 2.75
C ASP A 268 -4.78 -1.38 3.71
N SER A 269 -4.30 -0.38 4.45
CA SER A 269 -3.05 -0.44 5.23
C SER A 269 -2.98 -1.61 6.23
N PRO A 270 -4.06 -2.01 6.94
CA PRO A 270 -4.02 -3.14 7.85
C PRO A 270 -4.28 -4.48 7.15
N ILE A 271 -4.56 -4.50 5.85
CA ILE A 271 -4.97 -5.69 5.11
C ILE A 271 -3.78 -6.25 4.34
N ILE A 272 -3.26 -7.39 4.81
CA ILE A 272 -2.18 -8.13 4.13
C ILE A 272 -2.66 -8.56 2.73
N GLY A 273 -1.81 -8.29 1.74
CA GLY A 273 -2.13 -8.48 0.32
C GLY A 273 -2.70 -7.23 -0.36
N ALA A 274 -3.27 -6.31 0.40
CA ALA A 274 -3.77 -5.03 -0.12
C ALA A 274 -2.75 -3.91 0.09
N GLY A 275 -2.66 -3.34 1.29
CA GLY A 275 -1.76 -2.23 1.60
C GLY A 275 -0.30 -2.64 1.76
N LEU A 276 -0.05 -3.90 2.11
CA LEU A 276 1.27 -4.50 2.29
C LEU A 276 1.26 -5.96 1.86
N TYR A 277 2.32 -6.41 1.19
CA TYR A 277 2.61 -7.83 1.04
C TYR A 277 4.11 -8.08 0.95
N VAL A 278 4.57 -9.16 1.60
CA VAL A 278 5.97 -9.59 1.62
C VAL A 278 6.05 -11.07 1.29
N ASP A 279 6.98 -11.43 0.41
CA ASP A 279 7.38 -12.80 0.12
C ASP A 279 8.92 -12.87 0.14
N ASN A 280 9.49 -13.68 1.03
CA ASN A 280 10.93 -13.73 1.23
C ASN A 280 11.70 -14.28 0.03
N ASP A 281 11.04 -15.00 -0.85
CA ASP A 281 11.66 -15.53 -2.08
C ASP A 281 11.65 -14.51 -3.22
N ILE A 282 10.80 -13.48 -3.14
CA ILE A 282 10.53 -12.53 -4.21
C ILE A 282 10.88 -11.09 -3.81
N GLY A 283 10.18 -10.55 -2.80
CA GLY A 283 10.30 -9.15 -2.42
C GLY A 283 9.10 -8.63 -1.64
N ALA A 284 8.92 -7.31 -1.62
CA ALA A 284 7.83 -6.64 -0.92
C ALA A 284 7.22 -5.51 -1.75
N ALA A 285 5.94 -5.22 -1.47
CA ALA A 285 5.24 -4.08 -2.04
C ALA A 285 4.32 -3.43 -1.03
N GLY A 286 4.14 -2.11 -1.17
CA GLY A 286 3.24 -1.31 -0.38
C GLY A 286 2.44 -0.32 -1.23
N ALA A 287 1.25 0.03 -0.75
CA ALA A 287 0.32 0.90 -1.44
C ALA A 287 0.01 2.16 -0.63
N THR A 288 -0.32 3.24 -1.34
CA THR A 288 -0.74 4.53 -0.80
C THR A 288 -1.83 5.10 -1.69
N GLY A 289 -2.82 5.77 -1.12
CA GLY A 289 -3.90 6.38 -1.88
C GLY A 289 -5.27 5.94 -1.38
N ARG A 290 -6.24 5.77 -2.28
CA ARG A 290 -7.57 5.34 -1.91
C ARG A 290 -7.60 3.85 -1.59
N GLY A 291 -7.72 3.52 -0.32
CA GLY A 291 -7.64 2.16 0.18
C GLY A 291 -8.66 1.19 -0.43
N GLU A 292 -9.86 1.67 -0.74
CA GLU A 292 -10.94 0.88 -1.34
C GLU A 292 -10.55 0.27 -2.70
N ASP A 293 -9.74 0.97 -3.47
CA ASP A 293 -9.30 0.53 -4.80
C ASP A 293 -8.18 -0.51 -4.68
N VAL A 294 -7.30 -0.28 -3.72
CA VAL A 294 -6.21 -1.19 -3.37
C VAL A 294 -6.75 -2.50 -2.79
N ILE A 295 -7.76 -2.43 -1.88
CA ILE A 295 -8.42 -3.62 -1.32
C ILE A 295 -9.05 -4.48 -2.42
N LYS A 296 -9.85 -3.86 -3.31
CA LYS A 296 -10.55 -4.58 -4.38
C LYS A 296 -9.60 -5.27 -5.36
N SER A 297 -8.39 -4.75 -5.53
CA SER A 297 -7.38 -5.27 -6.46
C SER A 297 -6.35 -6.19 -5.80
N CYS A 298 -6.30 -6.27 -4.47
CA CYS A 298 -5.22 -6.93 -3.73
C CYS A 298 -3.84 -6.50 -4.24
N ALA A 299 -3.64 -5.17 -4.40
CA ALA A 299 -2.60 -4.63 -5.25
C ALA A 299 -1.18 -5.02 -4.81
N SER A 300 -0.86 -4.99 -3.52
CA SER A 300 0.49 -5.35 -3.06
C SER A 300 0.81 -6.82 -3.31
N PHE A 301 -0.14 -7.74 -3.10
CA PHE A 301 0.02 -9.14 -3.48
C PHE A 301 0.22 -9.29 -4.99
N TYR A 302 -0.59 -8.58 -5.78
CA TYR A 302 -0.47 -8.63 -7.24
C TYR A 302 0.92 -8.16 -7.72
N ILE A 303 1.46 -7.08 -7.15
CA ILE A 303 2.80 -6.57 -7.48
C ILE A 303 3.87 -7.64 -7.18
N VAL A 304 3.85 -8.23 -5.98
CA VAL A 304 4.82 -9.28 -5.61
C VAL A 304 4.67 -10.51 -6.51
N LEU A 305 3.43 -10.93 -6.82
CA LEU A 305 3.17 -12.00 -7.78
C LEU A 305 3.79 -11.69 -9.16
N ARG A 306 3.66 -10.45 -9.65
CA ARG A 306 4.24 -10.02 -10.94
C ARG A 306 5.76 -10.05 -10.90
N MET A 307 6.38 -9.64 -9.79
CA MET A 307 7.83 -9.77 -9.60
C MET A 307 8.26 -11.25 -9.64
N GLY A 308 7.52 -12.14 -8.98
CA GLY A 308 7.76 -13.61 -9.07
C GLY A 308 7.59 -14.20 -10.47
N GLN A 309 6.89 -13.51 -11.36
CA GLN A 309 6.76 -13.85 -12.78
C GLN A 309 7.82 -13.19 -13.67
N GLY A 310 8.84 -12.57 -13.07
CA GLY A 310 9.99 -11.99 -13.78
C GLY A 310 9.87 -10.51 -14.15
N ARG A 311 8.88 -9.79 -13.59
CA ARG A 311 8.80 -8.33 -13.73
C ARG A 311 9.78 -7.67 -12.75
N THR A 312 10.39 -6.57 -13.16
CA THR A 312 11.09 -5.69 -12.23
C THR A 312 10.09 -5.04 -11.26
N PRO A 313 10.52 -4.55 -10.08
CA PRO A 313 9.63 -3.82 -9.16
C PRO A 313 8.92 -2.62 -9.82
N GLN A 314 9.63 -1.91 -10.71
CA GLN A 314 9.05 -0.79 -11.47
C GLN A 314 7.91 -1.26 -12.39
N GLU A 315 8.16 -2.26 -13.22
CA GLU A 315 7.15 -2.81 -14.13
C GLU A 315 5.97 -3.44 -13.38
N ALA A 316 6.21 -4.10 -12.24
CA ALA A 316 5.16 -4.70 -11.43
C ALA A 316 4.23 -3.64 -10.82
N CYS A 317 4.76 -2.50 -10.36
CA CYS A 317 3.96 -1.36 -9.92
C CYS A 317 3.12 -0.76 -11.08
N GLU A 318 3.69 -0.67 -12.28
CA GLU A 318 2.98 -0.21 -13.49
C GLU A 318 1.86 -1.18 -13.89
N ASP A 319 2.10 -2.49 -13.81
CA ASP A 319 1.09 -3.52 -14.05
C ASP A 319 -0.10 -3.40 -13.08
N ALA A 320 0.14 -3.06 -11.79
CA ALA A 320 -0.92 -2.81 -10.82
C ALA A 320 -1.75 -1.57 -11.16
N CYS A 321 -1.09 -0.49 -11.58
CA CYS A 321 -1.78 0.69 -12.10
C CYS A 321 -2.68 0.33 -13.29
N ALA A 322 -2.15 -0.43 -14.25
CA ALA A 322 -2.89 -0.86 -15.43
C ALA A 322 -4.11 -1.72 -15.08
N LEU A 323 -3.96 -2.65 -14.13
CA LEU A 323 -5.05 -3.51 -13.65
C LEU A 323 -6.21 -2.67 -13.11
N ILE A 324 -5.94 -1.73 -12.22
CA ILE A 324 -6.97 -0.91 -11.57
C ILE A 324 -7.66 -0.01 -12.60
N VAL A 325 -6.89 0.71 -13.42
CA VAL A 325 -7.43 1.60 -14.45
C VAL A 325 -8.33 0.83 -15.42
N GLN A 326 -7.92 -0.36 -15.85
CA GLN A 326 -8.74 -1.18 -16.75
C GLN A 326 -10.10 -1.55 -16.15
N LYS A 327 -10.14 -1.87 -14.85
CA LYS A 327 -11.40 -2.19 -14.15
C LYS A 327 -12.36 -1.00 -14.16
N TYR A 328 -11.85 0.18 -13.86
CA TYR A 328 -12.69 1.40 -13.81
C TYR A 328 -13.11 1.90 -15.18
N ARG A 329 -12.24 1.85 -16.18
CA ARG A 329 -12.59 2.26 -17.56
C ARG A 329 -13.77 1.50 -18.16
N ASN A 330 -13.96 0.25 -17.75
CA ASN A 330 -15.11 -0.54 -18.16
C ASN A 330 -16.44 -0.02 -17.58
N VAL A 331 -16.39 0.76 -16.49
CA VAL A 331 -17.58 1.31 -15.80
C VAL A 331 -17.73 2.80 -16.11
N ASN A 332 -16.66 3.56 -15.98
CA ASN A 332 -16.63 4.99 -16.24
C ASN A 332 -15.28 5.38 -16.87
N PRO A 333 -15.22 5.58 -18.20
CA PRO A 333 -13.98 5.90 -18.90
C PRO A 333 -13.36 7.25 -18.50
N ASN A 334 -14.13 8.12 -17.85
CA ASN A 334 -13.69 9.43 -17.40
C ASN A 334 -13.21 9.44 -15.95
N PHE A 335 -13.30 8.30 -15.24
CA PHE A 335 -12.79 8.18 -13.89
C PHE A 335 -11.34 7.74 -13.90
N PHE A 336 -10.50 8.45 -13.15
CA PHE A 336 -9.08 8.13 -12.96
C PHE A 336 -8.82 7.91 -11.47
N PRO A 337 -8.52 6.67 -11.06
CA PRO A 337 -8.12 6.38 -9.70
C PRO A 337 -6.77 7.03 -9.37
N SER A 338 -6.46 7.23 -8.09
CA SER A 338 -5.26 7.97 -7.63
C SER A 338 -4.54 7.21 -6.53
N GLU A 339 -3.77 6.21 -6.93
CA GLU A 339 -2.94 5.40 -6.04
C GLU A 339 -1.47 5.52 -6.42
N LYS A 340 -0.62 5.18 -5.45
CA LYS A 340 0.82 5.08 -5.58
C LYS A 340 1.29 3.76 -4.99
N PHE A 341 2.17 3.09 -5.69
CA PHE A 341 2.80 1.84 -5.27
C PHE A 341 4.30 2.01 -5.16
N VAL A 342 4.89 1.33 -4.19
CA VAL A 342 6.34 1.17 -4.03
C VAL A 342 6.64 -0.32 -3.88
N ALA A 343 7.74 -0.77 -4.46
CA ALA A 343 8.14 -2.16 -4.38
C ALA A 343 9.66 -2.31 -4.36
N ILE A 344 10.12 -3.38 -3.73
CA ILE A 344 11.49 -3.86 -3.76
C ILE A 344 11.50 -5.35 -4.06
N ASN A 345 12.53 -5.82 -4.74
CA ASN A 345 12.78 -7.26 -4.82
C ASN A 345 13.95 -7.68 -3.91
N LYS A 346 14.11 -8.98 -3.74
CA LYS A 346 15.17 -9.57 -2.92
C LYS A 346 16.59 -9.27 -3.43
N ASP A 347 16.73 -8.87 -4.68
CA ASP A 347 18.02 -8.57 -5.31
C ASP A 347 18.44 -7.10 -5.14
N GLY A 348 17.63 -6.29 -4.43
CA GLY A 348 17.91 -4.88 -4.16
C GLY A 348 17.44 -3.94 -5.27
N GLU A 349 16.67 -4.40 -6.26
CA GLU A 349 15.98 -3.52 -7.18
C GLU A 349 14.74 -2.91 -6.52
N TYR A 350 14.38 -1.72 -6.93
CA TYR A 350 13.22 -0.99 -6.40
C TYR A 350 12.49 -0.24 -7.52
N GLY A 351 11.25 0.11 -7.26
CA GLY A 351 10.44 0.86 -8.20
C GLY A 351 9.22 1.49 -7.56
N ALA A 352 8.63 2.47 -8.24
CA ALA A 352 7.42 3.14 -7.86
C ALA A 352 6.59 3.53 -9.07
N ALA A 353 5.27 3.38 -8.97
CA ALA A 353 4.35 3.88 -9.98
C ALA A 353 3.14 4.54 -9.33
N SER A 354 2.53 5.50 -10.02
CA SER A 354 1.27 6.12 -9.62
C SER A 354 0.33 6.24 -10.83
N MET A 355 -0.93 6.52 -10.55
CA MET A 355 -1.93 6.83 -11.55
C MET A 355 -2.69 8.09 -11.14
N GLY A 356 -3.35 8.76 -12.14
CA GLY A 356 -4.13 9.97 -11.91
C GLY A 356 -3.37 11.29 -12.07
N ASN A 357 -4.12 12.40 -12.19
CA ASN A 357 -3.61 13.70 -12.63
C ASN A 357 -3.02 14.60 -11.56
N ASN A 358 -3.18 14.32 -10.29
CA ASN A 358 -3.08 15.37 -9.27
C ASN A 358 -1.81 15.38 -8.42
N ARG A 359 -0.84 14.48 -8.63
CA ARG A 359 0.29 14.37 -7.67
C ARG A 359 1.69 14.34 -8.28
N GLY A 360 1.83 14.58 -9.57
CA GLY A 360 3.13 14.46 -10.23
C GLY A 360 3.66 13.03 -10.23
N ARG A 361 4.96 12.86 -10.49
CA ARG A 361 5.59 11.55 -10.43
C ARG A 361 5.68 11.05 -8.99
N PRO A 362 5.43 9.76 -8.74
CA PRO A 362 5.59 9.19 -7.41
C PRO A 362 7.06 9.26 -7.00
N ARG A 363 7.31 9.73 -5.79
CA ARG A 363 8.65 9.81 -5.23
C ARG A 363 8.75 8.90 -4.03
N MET A 364 9.89 8.26 -3.86
CA MET A 364 10.23 7.43 -2.71
C MET A 364 11.65 7.75 -2.25
N THR A 365 11.90 7.66 -0.95
CA THR A 365 13.25 7.75 -0.42
C THR A 365 13.85 6.37 -0.32
N VAL A 366 15.09 6.24 -0.79
CA VAL A 366 15.86 5.00 -0.81
C VAL A 366 17.15 5.22 -0.04
N ARG A 367 17.54 4.28 0.80
CA ARG A 367 18.83 4.28 1.50
C ARG A 367 19.50 2.92 1.40
N SER A 368 20.77 2.95 1.03
CA SER A 368 21.64 1.79 0.88
C SER A 368 23.07 2.17 1.24
N ALA A 369 24.02 1.25 1.08
CA ALA A 369 25.45 1.53 1.25
C ALA A 369 25.96 2.63 0.31
N GLU A 370 25.33 2.83 -0.85
CA GLU A 370 25.67 3.89 -1.80
C GLU A 370 25.21 5.29 -1.36
N GLY A 371 24.37 5.38 -0.35
CA GLY A 371 23.87 6.64 0.17
C GLY A 371 22.36 6.72 0.22
N LEU A 372 21.85 7.93 0.48
CA LEU A 372 20.43 8.26 0.50
C LEU A 372 20.09 9.03 -0.79
N LEU A 373 19.02 8.61 -1.45
CA LEU A 373 18.51 9.30 -2.64
C LEU A 373 16.98 9.36 -2.63
N VAL A 374 16.42 10.26 -3.39
CA VAL A 374 14.99 10.30 -3.71
C VAL A 374 14.82 9.83 -5.15
N HIS A 375 14.16 8.69 -5.28
CA HIS A 375 13.84 8.08 -6.57
C HIS A 375 12.51 8.60 -7.09
N GLU A 376 12.44 8.92 -8.38
CA GLU A 376 11.20 9.24 -9.09
C GLU A 376 10.74 8.05 -9.91
N GLY A 377 9.56 7.53 -9.59
CA GLY A 377 8.90 6.47 -10.35
C GLY A 377 8.17 7.00 -11.59
N SER A 378 7.34 6.16 -12.17
CA SER A 378 6.52 6.51 -13.34
C SER A 378 5.09 6.93 -12.93
N THR A 379 4.51 7.83 -13.71
CA THR A 379 3.07 8.12 -13.64
C THR A 379 2.38 7.49 -14.83
N GLN A 380 1.40 6.66 -14.54
CA GLN A 380 0.61 5.95 -15.53
C GLN A 380 -0.77 6.60 -15.65
N TYR A 381 -1.31 6.65 -16.86
CA TYR A 381 -2.70 7.07 -17.09
C TYR A 381 -3.04 8.46 -16.53
N THR A 382 -2.30 9.45 -16.94
CA THR A 382 -2.69 10.86 -16.81
C THR A 382 -3.81 11.13 -17.81
N GLY A 383 -5.02 11.50 -17.34
CA GLY A 383 -6.16 11.82 -18.18
C GLY A 383 -5.98 13.09 -19.00
#